data_f98331635a2aa038e0542c00cdf0929e
#
_entry.id   f98331635a2aa038e0542c00cdf0929e
#
_cell.length_a   1.000
_cell.length_b   1.000
_cell.length_c   1.000
_cell.angle_alpha   90.00
_cell.angle_beta   90.00
_cell.angle_gamma   90.00
#
_symmetry.space_group_name_H-M   'P 1'
#
loop_
_entity.id
_entity.type
_entity.pdbx_description
1 polymer ?
#
loop_
_entity_poly.entity_id
_entity_poly.type
_entity_poly.pdbx_seq_one_letter_code
_entity_poly.pdbx_strand_id
1 'polypeptide(L)'
;MATQPESLLRPHQPSVSPNGRAHGHARGLIFDFDGTLVDSYPLIEEAFAHVMQTHRLEESARQLFRQNRGLPLPEQMKIVAPHMWEELVATYRSADAKLGHARVFRGIPTLVRKLRQAGAPLGVVSCKRRVLIEAELAAAGLREFFDVVIGFEDVTPPKPAPDPLLAAIGLLGLSRSSAIYVGDSMVDLETGRAARVRTVLAAWGLSPELRATFRRHRLWATRPSEMLALVLTPPNGNGHKRAA
;
A
#
# COMPACT_ATOMS: atom_id res chain seq x y z
N MET A 1 19.50 -16.05 4.34
CA MET A 1 18.48 -17.11 4.37
C MET A 1 17.18 -16.50 3.88
N ALA A 2 16.69 -16.92 2.73
CA ALA A 2 15.42 -16.42 2.18
C ALA A 2 14.29 -16.88 3.11
N THR A 3 13.52 -15.92 3.63
CA THR A 3 12.30 -16.19 4.39
C THR A 3 11.33 -16.95 3.50
N GLN A 4 10.84 -18.10 3.99
CA GLN A 4 9.94 -18.95 3.21
C GLN A 4 8.63 -18.19 2.91
N PRO A 5 8.11 -18.25 1.68
CA PRO A 5 6.89 -17.54 1.28
C PRO A 5 5.63 -17.94 2.07
N GLU A 6 5.63 -19.10 2.73
CA GLU A 6 4.51 -19.59 3.55
C GLU A 6 4.15 -18.67 4.74
N SER A 7 5.13 -17.92 5.28
CA SER A 7 4.87 -17.01 6.41
C SER A 7 4.05 -15.76 6.05
N LEU A 8 3.91 -15.48 4.75
CA LEU A 8 3.16 -14.33 4.24
C LEU A 8 1.68 -14.65 4.00
N LEU A 9 1.35 -15.95 3.92
CA LEU A 9 0.00 -16.43 3.73
C LEU A 9 -0.71 -16.60 5.07
N ARG A 10 -1.96 -16.22 5.14
CA ARG A 10 -2.83 -16.73 6.21
C ARG A 10 -3.06 -18.21 5.98
N PRO A 11 -3.15 -19.04 7.05
CA PRO A 11 -3.73 -20.36 6.96
C PRO A 11 -5.25 -20.19 6.79
N HIS A 12 -5.67 -19.73 5.63
CA HIS A 12 -7.07 -19.77 5.23
C HIS A 12 -7.20 -20.95 4.28
N GLN A 13 -7.95 -21.98 4.70
CA GLN A 13 -8.40 -22.97 3.74
C GLN A 13 -9.11 -22.21 2.62
N PRO A 14 -8.73 -22.42 1.35
CA PRO A 14 -9.47 -21.84 0.26
C PRO A 14 -10.92 -22.27 0.46
N SER A 15 -11.84 -21.31 0.61
CA SER A 15 -13.25 -21.58 0.51
C SER A 15 -13.51 -22.06 -0.91
N VAL A 16 -13.41 -23.36 -1.10
CA VAL A 16 -13.85 -24.01 -2.32
C VAL A 16 -15.35 -23.74 -2.38
N SER A 17 -15.74 -22.85 -3.27
CA SER A 17 -17.15 -22.66 -3.58
C SER A 17 -17.74 -24.04 -3.89
N PRO A 18 -18.90 -24.43 -3.29
CA PRO A 18 -19.46 -25.77 -3.46
C PRO A 18 -19.80 -26.13 -4.91
N ASN A 19 -19.69 -25.21 -5.85
CA ASN A 19 -20.14 -25.35 -7.24
C ASN A 19 -19.02 -25.46 -8.28
N GLY A 20 -17.78 -25.81 -7.92
CA GLY A 20 -16.77 -26.18 -8.94
C GLY A 20 -16.53 -25.17 -10.08
N ARG A 21 -17.04 -23.94 -9.98
CA ARG A 21 -16.78 -22.91 -10.96
C ARG A 21 -15.38 -22.38 -10.72
N ALA A 22 -14.47 -22.68 -11.65
CA ALA A 22 -13.22 -21.95 -11.78
C ALA A 22 -13.52 -20.47 -11.57
N HIS A 23 -12.73 -19.81 -10.69
CA HIS A 23 -12.85 -18.37 -10.44
C HIS A 23 -12.63 -17.63 -11.75
N GLY A 24 -13.71 -17.45 -12.53
CA GLY A 24 -13.69 -16.70 -13.77
C GLY A 24 -13.35 -15.27 -13.45
N HIS A 25 -12.10 -14.86 -13.69
CA HIS A 25 -11.65 -13.51 -13.91
C HIS A 25 -11.95 -12.46 -12.79
N ALA A 26 -12.12 -12.86 -11.52
CA ALA A 26 -12.19 -11.92 -10.43
C ALA A 26 -10.88 -11.12 -10.35
N ARG A 27 -10.98 -9.79 -10.45
CA ARG A 27 -9.82 -8.93 -10.21
C ARG A 27 -9.51 -8.88 -8.72
N GLY A 28 -8.23 -9.04 -8.37
CA GLY A 28 -7.76 -8.83 -7.01
C GLY A 28 -7.25 -7.39 -6.81
N LEU A 29 -7.38 -6.88 -5.59
CA LEU A 29 -6.80 -5.59 -5.22
C LEU A 29 -5.65 -5.80 -4.24
N ILE A 30 -4.57 -5.09 -4.52
CA ILE A 30 -3.42 -5.00 -3.64
C ILE A 30 -3.30 -3.52 -3.25
N PHE A 31 -3.27 -3.24 -1.96
CA PHE A 31 -3.23 -1.88 -1.43
C PHE A 31 -1.86 -1.58 -0.84
N ASP A 32 -1.39 -0.34 -0.99
CA ASP A 32 -0.46 0.21 -0.01
C ASP A 32 -1.20 0.42 1.32
N PHE A 33 -0.44 0.69 2.39
CA PHE A 33 -0.98 0.81 3.75
C PHE A 33 -1.11 2.28 4.17
N ASP A 34 0.03 2.95 4.39
CA ASP A 34 0.09 4.32 4.88
C ASP A 34 -0.40 5.32 3.81
N GLY A 35 -1.35 6.19 4.15
CA GLY A 35 -1.96 7.13 3.19
C GLY A 35 -2.99 6.50 2.23
N THR A 36 -3.13 5.18 2.24
CA THR A 36 -4.06 4.43 1.38
C THR A 36 -5.17 3.73 2.17
N LEU A 37 -4.84 2.84 3.08
CA LEU A 37 -5.81 2.20 3.99
C LEU A 37 -6.03 3.02 5.26
N VAL A 38 -4.97 3.64 5.78
CA VAL A 38 -4.97 4.42 7.01
C VAL A 38 -4.42 5.83 6.78
N ASP A 39 -4.96 6.79 7.51
CA ASP A 39 -4.49 8.19 7.56
C ASP A 39 -3.34 8.30 8.58
N SER A 40 -2.17 7.80 8.19
CA SER A 40 -0.99 7.74 9.06
C SER A 40 -0.11 8.99 8.99
N TYR A 41 -0.27 9.83 7.98
CA TYR A 41 0.62 10.98 7.79
C TYR A 41 0.70 11.95 8.96
N PRO A 42 -0.38 12.23 9.71
CA PRO A 42 -0.27 13.04 10.93
C PRO A 42 0.68 12.44 11.96
N LEU A 43 0.62 11.11 12.19
CA LEU A 43 1.50 10.41 13.13
C LEU A 43 2.94 10.32 12.62
N ILE A 44 3.13 10.08 11.33
CA ILE A 44 4.44 10.08 10.64
C ILE A 44 5.12 11.45 10.81
N GLU A 45 4.40 12.54 10.60
CA GLU A 45 4.91 13.90 10.78
C GLU A 45 5.24 14.21 12.24
N GLU A 46 4.44 13.72 13.18
CA GLU A 46 4.68 13.90 14.62
C GLU A 46 5.92 13.13 15.06
N ALA A 47 6.07 11.86 14.64
CA ALA A 47 7.28 11.08 14.90
C ALA A 47 8.53 11.76 14.31
N PHE A 48 8.44 12.28 13.08
CA PHE A 48 9.56 12.98 12.47
C PHE A 48 9.86 14.33 13.13
N ALA A 49 8.84 15.05 13.61
CA ALA A 49 9.06 16.28 14.38
C ALA A 49 9.89 16.00 15.66
N HIS A 50 9.65 14.87 16.32
CA HIS A 50 10.48 14.44 17.45
C HIS A 50 11.93 14.16 17.03
N VAL A 51 12.15 13.52 15.88
CA VAL A 51 13.50 13.32 15.32
C VAL A 51 14.19 14.66 15.09
N MET A 52 13.51 15.61 14.45
CA MET A 52 14.05 16.94 14.18
C MET A 52 14.47 17.66 15.46
N GLN A 53 13.61 17.62 16.47
CA GLN A 53 13.89 18.27 17.77
C GLN A 53 15.09 17.61 18.48
N THR A 54 15.12 16.27 18.53
CA THR A 54 16.16 15.52 19.21
C THR A 54 17.53 15.73 18.60
N HIS A 55 17.59 15.73 17.27
CA HIS A 55 18.86 15.82 16.50
C HIS A 55 19.14 17.24 15.98
N ARG A 56 18.34 18.24 16.34
CA ARG A 56 18.47 19.65 15.95
C ARG A 56 18.58 19.83 14.44
N LEU A 57 17.73 19.09 13.69
CA LEU A 57 17.70 19.17 12.23
C LEU A 57 17.01 20.46 11.76
N GLU A 58 17.45 20.99 10.63
CA GLU A 58 16.84 22.15 9.99
C GLU A 58 15.56 21.80 9.22
N GLU A 59 14.76 22.82 8.87
CA GLU A 59 13.49 22.63 8.13
C GLU A 59 13.70 21.99 6.74
N SER A 60 14.87 22.13 6.15
CA SER A 60 15.27 21.41 4.93
C SER A 60 15.16 19.89 5.08
N ALA A 61 15.47 19.35 6.25
CA ALA A 61 15.31 17.91 6.56
C ALA A 61 13.85 17.47 6.47
N ARG A 62 12.90 18.30 6.95
CA ARG A 62 11.47 18.02 6.82
C ARG A 62 11.02 18.00 5.37
N GLN A 63 11.53 18.93 4.56
CA GLN A 63 11.22 18.96 3.13
C GLN A 63 11.72 17.70 2.42
N LEU A 64 12.96 17.28 2.68
CA LEU A 64 13.53 16.04 2.16
C LEU A 64 12.71 14.81 2.58
N PHE A 65 12.34 14.72 3.85
CA PHE A 65 11.51 13.62 4.36
C PHE A 65 10.17 13.54 3.64
N ARG A 66 9.47 14.67 3.46
CA ARG A 66 8.18 14.74 2.76
C ARG A 66 8.28 14.42 1.28
N GLN A 67 9.34 14.86 0.60
CA GLN A 67 9.57 14.61 -0.82
C GLN A 67 9.83 13.12 -1.12
N ASN A 68 10.34 12.38 -0.14
CA ASN A 68 10.66 10.97 -0.26
C ASN A 68 9.61 10.05 0.41
N ARG A 69 8.40 10.56 0.58
CA ARG A 69 7.25 9.84 1.14
C ARG A 69 6.99 8.54 0.34
N GLY A 70 6.74 7.46 1.07
CA GLY A 70 6.50 6.13 0.48
C GLY A 70 7.75 5.25 0.37
N LEU A 71 8.96 5.80 0.49
CA LEU A 71 10.18 4.99 0.60
C LEU A 71 10.25 4.29 1.97
N PRO A 72 11.03 3.20 2.11
CA PRO A 72 11.35 2.62 3.41
C PRO A 72 12.00 3.64 4.34
N LEU A 73 11.65 3.61 5.63
CA LEU A 73 12.16 4.56 6.63
C LEU A 73 13.70 4.71 6.62
N PRO A 74 14.50 3.61 6.56
CA PRO A 74 15.95 3.75 6.47
C PRO A 74 16.41 4.56 5.26
N GLU A 75 15.79 4.35 4.09
CA GLU A 75 16.14 5.07 2.87
C GLU A 75 15.78 6.55 2.97
N GLN A 76 14.64 6.89 3.56
CA GLN A 76 14.28 8.27 3.84
C GLN A 76 15.30 8.94 4.77
N MET A 77 15.72 8.26 5.84
CA MET A 77 16.69 8.82 6.81
C MET A 77 18.09 8.96 6.21
N LYS A 78 18.51 8.08 5.31
CA LYS A 78 19.77 8.22 4.55
C LYS A 78 19.76 9.47 3.66
N ILE A 79 18.62 9.82 3.08
CA ILE A 79 18.45 11.04 2.28
C ILE A 79 18.47 12.29 3.18
N VAL A 80 17.83 12.23 4.34
CA VAL A 80 17.75 13.33 5.30
C VAL A 80 19.13 13.65 5.91
N ALA A 81 19.83 12.64 6.44
CA ALA A 81 21.15 12.80 7.06
C ALA A 81 21.98 11.51 6.93
N PRO A 82 22.75 11.37 5.83
CA PRO A 82 23.48 10.13 5.50
C PRO A 82 24.44 9.65 6.59
N HIS A 83 25.03 10.59 7.35
CA HIS A 83 26.05 10.30 8.36
C HIS A 83 25.50 9.82 9.71
N MET A 84 24.18 9.94 9.94
CA MET A 84 23.52 9.57 11.21
C MET A 84 22.15 8.89 11.02
N TRP A 85 21.90 8.34 9.84
CA TRP A 85 20.59 7.78 9.48
C TRP A 85 20.10 6.68 10.45
N GLU A 86 20.99 5.86 11.00
CA GLU A 86 20.63 4.79 11.94
C GLU A 86 20.08 5.36 13.26
N GLU A 87 20.68 6.43 13.76
CA GLU A 87 20.21 7.14 14.95
C GLU A 87 18.85 7.79 14.70
N LEU A 88 18.66 8.40 13.52
CA LEU A 88 17.37 8.97 13.13
C LEU A 88 16.27 7.89 13.05
N VAL A 89 16.58 6.72 12.47
CA VAL A 89 15.66 5.57 12.42
C VAL A 89 15.31 5.09 13.84
N ALA A 90 16.28 4.98 14.74
CA ALA A 90 16.05 4.55 16.11
C ALA A 90 15.15 5.53 16.86
N THR A 91 15.44 6.83 16.75
CA THR A 91 14.64 7.91 17.38
C THR A 91 13.22 7.92 16.82
N TYR A 92 13.06 7.84 15.48
CA TYR A 92 11.75 7.78 14.85
C TYR A 92 10.93 6.60 15.37
N ARG A 93 11.48 5.39 15.38
CA ARG A 93 10.78 4.18 15.86
C ARG A 93 10.36 4.28 17.32
N SER A 94 11.21 4.91 18.16
CA SER A 94 10.89 5.13 19.57
C SER A 94 9.74 6.13 19.76
N ALA A 95 9.67 7.17 18.91
CA ALA A 95 8.58 8.12 18.91
C ALA A 95 7.28 7.49 18.38
N ASP A 96 7.34 6.86 17.20
CA ASP A 96 6.21 6.22 16.53
C ASP A 96 5.50 5.20 17.44
N ALA A 97 6.27 4.39 18.17
CA ALA A 97 5.73 3.41 19.11
C ALA A 97 4.85 4.00 20.24
N LYS A 98 4.93 5.30 20.48
CA LYS A 98 4.16 6.01 21.53
C LYS A 98 2.89 6.67 20.99
N LEU A 99 2.75 6.80 19.67
CA LEU A 99 1.67 7.58 19.04
C LEU A 99 0.38 6.77 18.83
N GLY A 100 0.43 5.45 19.00
CA GLY A 100 -0.72 4.58 18.78
C GLY A 100 -0.96 4.27 17.31
N HIS A 101 -2.20 3.95 16.96
CA HIS A 101 -2.57 3.50 15.61
C HIS A 101 -3.22 4.60 14.79
N ALA A 102 -2.90 4.64 13.51
CA ALA A 102 -3.52 5.55 12.55
C ALA A 102 -5.01 5.23 12.34
N ARG A 103 -5.79 6.26 12.03
CA ARG A 103 -7.21 6.08 11.71
C ARG A 103 -7.38 5.47 10.33
N VAL A 104 -8.25 4.48 10.21
CA VAL A 104 -8.66 3.93 8.91
C VAL A 104 -9.44 5.00 8.13
N PHE A 105 -9.13 5.18 6.86
CA PHE A 105 -9.89 6.11 6.02
C PHE A 105 -11.36 5.72 5.94
N ARG A 106 -12.24 6.75 5.99
CA ARG A 106 -13.67 6.56 5.87
C ARG A 106 -14.01 5.83 4.56
N GLY A 107 -14.77 4.75 4.68
CA GLY A 107 -15.18 3.92 3.54
C GLY A 107 -14.31 2.70 3.26
N ILE A 108 -13.07 2.62 3.76
CA ILE A 108 -12.21 1.44 3.63
C ILE A 108 -12.84 0.19 4.26
N PRO A 109 -13.38 0.21 5.51
CA PRO A 109 -14.00 -0.99 6.08
C PRO A 109 -15.16 -1.51 5.25
N THR A 110 -15.97 -0.61 4.69
CA THR A 110 -17.09 -0.98 3.81
C THR A 110 -16.60 -1.53 2.48
N LEU A 111 -15.55 -0.92 1.90
CA LEU A 111 -14.95 -1.36 0.65
C LEU A 111 -14.42 -2.79 0.78
N VAL A 112 -13.52 -3.05 1.75
CA VAL A 112 -12.88 -4.37 1.87
C VAL A 112 -13.89 -5.47 2.16
N ARG A 113 -14.92 -5.20 2.97
CA ARG A 113 -16.01 -6.14 3.23
C ARG A 113 -16.76 -6.49 1.95
N LYS A 114 -17.14 -5.49 1.15
CA LYS A 114 -17.85 -5.71 -0.13
C LYS A 114 -16.99 -6.44 -1.15
N LEU A 115 -15.70 -6.15 -1.22
CA LEU A 115 -14.75 -6.86 -2.08
C LEU A 115 -14.65 -8.34 -1.68
N ARG A 116 -14.56 -8.63 -0.40
CA ARG A 116 -14.54 -10.02 0.11
C ARG A 116 -15.85 -10.75 -0.18
N GLN A 117 -16.98 -10.10 -0.01
CA GLN A 117 -18.30 -10.65 -0.38
C GLN A 117 -18.39 -10.98 -1.87
N ALA A 118 -17.72 -10.20 -2.72
CA ALA A 118 -17.59 -10.45 -4.15
C ALA A 118 -16.53 -11.52 -4.50
N GLY A 119 -15.85 -12.12 -3.52
CA GLY A 119 -14.82 -13.13 -3.72
C GLY A 119 -13.49 -12.59 -4.25
N ALA A 120 -13.24 -11.29 -4.18
CA ALA A 120 -12.00 -10.68 -4.65
C ALA A 120 -10.84 -11.02 -3.70
N PRO A 121 -9.69 -11.53 -4.22
CA PRO A 121 -8.46 -11.65 -3.45
C PRO A 121 -7.93 -10.27 -3.05
N LEU A 122 -7.52 -10.11 -1.78
CA LEU A 122 -7.03 -8.84 -1.25
C LEU A 122 -5.64 -9.00 -0.65
N GLY A 123 -4.74 -8.06 -0.97
CA GLY A 123 -3.39 -7.99 -0.42
C GLY A 123 -2.99 -6.59 0.05
N VAL A 124 -1.94 -6.55 0.86
CA VAL A 124 -1.25 -5.31 1.26
C VAL A 124 0.23 -5.44 0.89
N VAL A 125 0.80 -4.38 0.29
CA VAL A 125 2.23 -4.25 -0.02
C VAL A 125 2.69 -2.87 0.40
N SER A 126 3.53 -2.77 1.43
CA SER A 126 3.94 -1.49 2.01
C SER A 126 5.44 -1.43 2.33
N CYS A 127 5.97 -0.20 2.41
CA CYS A 127 7.31 0.08 2.93
C CYS A 127 7.36 0.15 4.48
N LYS A 128 6.24 -0.07 5.15
CA LYS A 128 6.15 -0.27 6.60
C LYS A 128 6.52 -1.70 6.98
N ARG A 129 6.99 -1.91 8.19
CA ARG A 129 7.27 -3.27 8.69
C ARG A 129 5.99 -4.09 8.78
N ARG A 130 6.04 -5.35 8.32
CA ARG A 130 4.87 -6.25 8.32
C ARG A 130 4.23 -6.40 9.69
N VAL A 131 5.03 -6.56 10.74
CA VAL A 131 4.52 -6.70 12.12
C VAL A 131 3.65 -5.51 12.56
N LEU A 132 3.98 -4.29 12.12
CA LEU A 132 3.21 -3.08 12.43
C LEU A 132 1.92 -3.04 11.61
N ILE A 133 1.99 -3.38 10.31
CA ILE A 133 0.80 -3.47 9.44
C ILE A 133 -0.20 -4.47 10.02
N GLU A 134 0.27 -5.66 10.40
CA GLU A 134 -0.56 -6.72 10.99
C GLU A 134 -1.25 -6.25 12.28
N ALA A 135 -0.50 -5.59 13.17
CA ALA A 135 -1.03 -5.06 14.43
C ALA A 135 -2.10 -3.98 14.20
N GLU A 136 -1.86 -3.03 13.29
CA GLU A 136 -2.79 -1.96 12.97
C GLU A 136 -4.05 -2.48 12.25
N LEU A 137 -3.90 -3.43 11.32
CA LEU A 137 -5.05 -4.10 10.68
C LEU A 137 -5.88 -4.87 11.70
N ALA A 138 -5.25 -5.55 12.65
CA ALA A 138 -5.94 -6.28 13.71
C ALA A 138 -6.71 -5.33 14.64
N ALA A 139 -6.06 -4.25 15.09
CA ALA A 139 -6.69 -3.22 15.92
C ALA A 139 -7.90 -2.56 15.23
N ALA A 140 -7.84 -2.42 13.89
CA ALA A 140 -8.93 -1.88 13.09
C ALA A 140 -10.03 -2.92 12.75
N GLY A 141 -9.87 -4.21 13.12
CA GLY A 141 -10.78 -5.29 12.72
C GLY A 141 -10.79 -5.56 11.22
N LEU A 142 -9.66 -5.28 10.54
CA LEU A 142 -9.56 -5.41 9.08
C LEU A 142 -8.64 -6.55 8.64
N ARG A 143 -7.81 -7.10 9.55
CA ARG A 143 -6.81 -8.11 9.18
C ARG A 143 -7.41 -9.34 8.49
N GLU A 144 -8.57 -9.75 8.89
CA GLU A 144 -9.27 -10.93 8.34
C GLU A 144 -9.66 -10.79 6.87
N PHE A 145 -9.74 -9.57 6.34
CA PHE A 145 -10.11 -9.34 4.94
C PHE A 145 -8.94 -9.50 3.97
N PHE A 146 -7.69 -9.50 4.44
CA PHE A 146 -6.51 -9.58 3.58
C PHE A 146 -5.91 -10.98 3.59
N ASP A 147 -5.72 -11.55 2.40
CA ASP A 147 -5.12 -12.87 2.19
C ASP A 147 -3.60 -12.81 2.34
N VAL A 148 -2.98 -11.70 1.88
CA VAL A 148 -1.53 -11.48 1.86
C VAL A 148 -1.19 -10.11 2.44
N VAL A 149 -0.15 -10.06 3.29
CA VAL A 149 0.45 -8.82 3.79
C VAL A 149 1.97 -8.91 3.58
N ILE A 150 2.54 -7.97 2.85
CA ILE A 150 3.97 -7.84 2.58
C ILE A 150 4.45 -6.50 3.13
N GLY A 151 5.40 -6.55 4.07
CA GLY A 151 6.15 -5.42 4.57
C GLY A 151 7.47 -5.23 3.83
N PHE A 152 8.21 -4.16 4.14
CA PHE A 152 9.44 -3.84 3.43
C PHE A 152 10.56 -4.88 3.63
N GLU A 153 10.56 -5.59 4.75
CA GLU A 153 11.55 -6.61 5.09
C GLU A 153 11.32 -7.97 4.44
N ASP A 154 10.12 -8.21 3.90
CA ASP A 154 9.74 -9.53 3.38
C ASP A 154 10.30 -9.81 1.99
N VAL A 155 10.55 -8.76 1.20
CA VAL A 155 11.03 -8.87 -0.20
C VAL A 155 12.12 -7.85 -0.48
N THR A 156 13.20 -8.31 -1.11
CA THR A 156 14.32 -7.45 -1.51
C THR A 156 14.51 -7.54 -3.02
N PRO A 157 14.62 -6.41 -3.73
CA PRO A 157 14.55 -5.04 -3.23
C PRO A 157 13.11 -4.60 -2.88
N PRO A 158 12.94 -3.63 -1.95
CA PRO A 158 11.62 -3.09 -1.59
C PRO A 158 11.09 -2.14 -2.69
N LYS A 159 9.86 -1.63 -2.53
CA LYS A 159 9.33 -0.55 -3.37
C LYS A 159 10.34 0.62 -3.44
N PRO A 160 10.56 1.24 -4.62
CA PRO A 160 9.76 1.18 -5.85
C PRO A 160 10.07 0.02 -6.79
N ALA A 161 10.90 -0.97 -6.40
CA ALA A 161 11.08 -2.17 -7.20
C ALA A 161 9.75 -2.93 -7.34
N PRO A 162 9.56 -3.69 -8.45
CA PRO A 162 8.32 -4.42 -8.69
C PRO A 162 8.16 -5.67 -7.82
N ASP A 163 9.25 -6.12 -7.20
CA ASP A 163 9.37 -7.43 -6.56
C ASP A 163 8.32 -7.68 -5.47
N PRO A 164 8.05 -6.74 -4.53
CA PRO A 164 7.02 -6.95 -3.50
C PRO A 164 5.62 -7.08 -4.09
N LEU A 165 5.30 -6.29 -5.13
CA LEU A 165 4.00 -6.36 -5.79
C LEU A 165 3.84 -7.66 -6.59
N LEU A 166 4.91 -8.10 -7.28
CA LEU A 166 4.90 -9.37 -8.00
C LEU A 166 4.80 -10.57 -7.06
N ALA A 167 5.45 -10.53 -5.90
CA ALA A 167 5.31 -11.55 -4.86
C ALA A 167 3.87 -11.64 -4.36
N ALA A 168 3.23 -10.50 -4.05
CA ALA A 168 1.83 -10.48 -3.63
C ALA A 168 0.89 -11.06 -4.71
N ILE A 169 1.10 -10.71 -5.98
CA ILE A 169 0.33 -11.24 -7.11
C ILE A 169 0.45 -12.77 -7.19
N GLY A 170 1.68 -13.30 -7.06
CA GLY A 170 1.93 -14.73 -7.07
C GLY A 170 1.23 -15.46 -5.91
N LEU A 171 1.37 -14.92 -4.69
CA LEU A 171 0.73 -15.49 -3.48
C LEU A 171 -0.81 -15.44 -3.55
N LEU A 172 -1.38 -14.45 -4.21
CA LEU A 172 -2.83 -14.34 -4.42
C LEU A 172 -3.32 -15.18 -5.60
N GLY A 173 -2.45 -15.87 -6.34
CA GLY A 173 -2.82 -16.63 -7.53
C GLY A 173 -3.35 -15.76 -8.68
N LEU A 174 -2.97 -14.48 -8.72
CA LEU A 174 -3.42 -13.53 -9.74
C LEU A 174 -2.46 -13.48 -10.92
N SER A 175 -2.98 -13.05 -12.07
CA SER A 175 -2.17 -12.54 -13.17
C SER A 175 -1.97 -11.02 -13.02
N ARG A 176 -0.95 -10.47 -13.69
CA ARG A 176 -0.76 -9.00 -13.72
C ARG A 176 -1.97 -8.25 -14.29
N SER A 177 -2.67 -8.86 -15.25
CA SER A 177 -3.85 -8.26 -15.89
C SER A 177 -5.11 -8.32 -15.02
N SER A 178 -5.17 -9.25 -14.07
CA SER A 178 -6.26 -9.38 -13.08
C SER A 178 -5.96 -8.66 -11.76
N ALA A 179 -4.72 -8.22 -11.54
CA ALA A 179 -4.33 -7.44 -10.38
C ALA A 179 -4.55 -5.93 -10.60
N ILE A 180 -4.99 -5.26 -9.55
CA ILE A 180 -5.04 -3.79 -9.46
C ILE A 180 -4.26 -3.38 -8.22
N TYR A 181 -3.26 -2.51 -8.39
CA TYR A 181 -2.52 -1.92 -7.28
C TYR A 181 -3.11 -0.56 -6.92
N VAL A 182 -3.20 -0.24 -5.65
CA VAL A 182 -3.80 1.00 -5.14
C VAL A 182 -2.83 1.62 -4.13
N GLY A 183 -2.35 2.81 -4.39
CA GLY A 183 -1.41 3.52 -3.51
C GLY A 183 -1.50 5.03 -3.70
N ASP A 184 -0.92 5.82 -2.81
CA ASP A 184 -1.07 7.28 -2.79
C ASP A 184 0.22 8.06 -3.10
N SER A 185 1.35 7.36 -3.31
CA SER A 185 2.68 7.95 -3.49
C SER A 185 3.26 7.74 -4.89
N MET A 186 4.32 8.50 -5.21
CA MET A 186 5.12 8.25 -6.43
C MET A 186 5.76 6.87 -6.41
N VAL A 187 6.20 6.41 -5.24
CA VAL A 187 6.78 5.07 -5.05
C VAL A 187 5.80 3.99 -5.49
N ASP A 188 4.51 4.14 -5.19
CA ASP A 188 3.47 3.19 -5.63
C ASP A 188 3.26 3.21 -7.13
N LEU A 189 3.21 4.40 -7.73
CA LEU A 189 3.07 4.54 -9.18
C LEU A 189 4.26 3.93 -9.92
N GLU A 190 5.47 4.13 -9.41
CA GLU A 190 6.70 3.55 -9.97
C GLU A 190 6.71 2.03 -9.80
N THR A 191 6.35 1.52 -8.62
CA THR A 191 6.22 0.07 -8.36
C THR A 191 5.24 -0.58 -9.34
N GLY A 192 4.04 0.00 -9.47
CA GLY A 192 3.03 -0.52 -10.38
C GLY A 192 3.45 -0.46 -11.84
N ARG A 193 4.11 0.62 -12.26
CA ARG A 193 4.69 0.76 -13.62
C ARG A 193 5.76 -0.29 -13.87
N ALA A 194 6.70 -0.47 -12.94
CA ALA A 194 7.77 -1.45 -13.05
C ALA A 194 7.22 -2.89 -13.10
N ALA A 195 6.20 -3.20 -12.29
CA ALA A 195 5.52 -4.49 -12.31
C ALA A 195 4.61 -4.69 -13.54
N ARG A 196 4.33 -3.64 -14.33
CA ARG A 196 3.34 -3.64 -15.43
C ARG A 196 1.94 -4.02 -14.94
N VAL A 197 1.53 -3.46 -13.83
CA VAL A 197 0.24 -3.67 -13.19
C VAL A 197 -0.58 -2.39 -13.26
N ARG A 198 -1.89 -2.53 -13.46
CA ARG A 198 -2.81 -1.39 -13.42
C ARG A 198 -2.77 -0.77 -12.04
N THR A 199 -2.35 0.50 -11.95
CA THR A 199 -2.22 1.21 -10.68
C THR A 199 -3.21 2.35 -10.60
N VAL A 200 -3.90 2.45 -9.48
CA VAL A 200 -4.85 3.52 -9.16
C VAL A 200 -4.26 4.40 -8.07
N LEU A 201 -4.18 5.70 -8.30
CA LEU A 201 -3.80 6.65 -7.26
C LEU A 201 -4.94 6.80 -6.25
N ALA A 202 -4.66 6.50 -5.00
CA ALA A 202 -5.56 6.72 -3.86
C ALA A 202 -5.56 8.20 -3.47
N ALA A 203 -6.39 9.00 -4.14
CA ALA A 203 -6.40 10.45 -3.93
C ALA A 203 -7.31 10.92 -2.77
N TRP A 204 -7.94 10.01 -2.03
CA TRP A 204 -8.86 10.37 -0.94
C TRP A 204 -8.17 10.94 0.31
N GLY A 205 -6.87 10.63 0.53
CA GLY A 205 -6.05 11.19 1.60
C GLY A 205 -5.16 12.36 1.17
N LEU A 206 -5.11 12.69 -0.13
CA LEU A 206 -4.20 13.71 -0.66
C LEU A 206 -4.81 15.11 -0.60
N SER A 207 -4.01 16.09 -0.18
CA SER A 207 -4.35 17.50 -0.30
C SER A 207 -4.43 17.94 -1.76
N PRO A 208 -5.11 19.07 -2.08
CA PRO A 208 -5.16 19.61 -3.45
C PRO A 208 -3.76 19.84 -4.06
N GLU A 209 -2.82 20.30 -3.25
CA GLU A 209 -1.43 20.58 -3.66
C GLU A 209 -0.72 19.27 -4.04
N LEU A 210 -0.85 18.23 -3.20
CA LEU A 210 -0.29 16.92 -3.51
C LEU A 210 -0.94 16.29 -4.74
N ARG A 211 -2.26 16.40 -4.90
CA ARG A 211 -2.92 15.92 -6.12
C ARG A 211 -2.37 16.59 -7.38
N ALA A 212 -2.01 17.86 -7.29
CA ALA A 212 -1.45 18.59 -8.42
C ALA A 212 -0.09 18.02 -8.88
N THR A 213 0.69 17.35 -8.02
CA THR A 213 1.95 16.69 -8.40
C THR A 213 1.72 15.47 -9.28
N PHE A 214 0.54 14.83 -9.19
CA PHE A 214 0.16 13.63 -9.92
C PHE A 214 -0.63 13.88 -11.20
N ARG A 215 -0.69 15.13 -11.73
CA ARG A 215 -1.51 15.52 -12.90
C ARG A 215 -1.29 14.66 -14.16
N ARG A 216 -0.14 14.04 -14.31
CA ARG A 216 0.18 13.15 -15.45
C ARG A 216 -0.38 11.74 -15.28
N HIS A 217 -0.73 11.33 -14.07
CA HIS A 217 -1.34 10.03 -13.82
C HIS A 217 -2.84 10.13 -14.12
N ARG A 218 -3.37 9.18 -14.94
CA ARG A 218 -4.74 9.29 -15.46
C ARG A 218 -5.77 8.49 -14.66
N LEU A 219 -5.33 7.60 -13.78
CA LEU A 219 -6.21 6.70 -13.06
C LEU A 219 -6.13 6.95 -11.56
N TRP A 220 -7.06 7.68 -11.02
CA TRP A 220 -7.19 7.97 -9.61
C TRP A 220 -8.61 7.77 -9.11
N ALA A 221 -8.73 7.57 -7.80
CA ALA A 221 -9.98 7.53 -7.09
C ALA A 221 -9.95 8.54 -5.95
N THR A 222 -11.01 9.30 -5.83
CA THR A 222 -11.19 10.32 -4.78
C THR A 222 -11.93 9.77 -3.58
N ARG A 223 -12.51 8.59 -3.71
CA ARG A 223 -13.23 7.86 -2.66
C ARG A 223 -12.93 6.36 -2.75
N PRO A 224 -12.74 5.67 -1.62
CA PRO A 224 -12.52 4.22 -1.62
C PRO A 224 -13.60 3.42 -2.37
N SER A 225 -14.86 3.85 -2.30
CA SER A 225 -15.98 3.17 -2.96
C SER A 225 -15.86 3.04 -4.48
N GLU A 226 -15.07 3.91 -5.12
CA GLU A 226 -14.85 3.86 -6.58
C GLU A 226 -14.08 2.60 -7.00
N MET A 227 -13.34 1.98 -6.08
CA MET A 227 -12.63 0.72 -6.33
C MET A 227 -13.56 -0.46 -6.64
N LEU A 228 -14.78 -0.45 -6.13
CA LEU A 228 -15.75 -1.53 -6.38
C LEU A 228 -16.06 -1.69 -7.87
N ALA A 229 -16.26 -0.59 -8.57
CA ALA A 229 -16.56 -0.61 -10.01
C ALA A 229 -15.42 -1.25 -10.83
N LEU A 230 -14.16 -1.02 -10.41
CA LEU A 230 -13.00 -1.55 -11.12
C LEU A 230 -12.87 -3.09 -10.99
N VAL A 231 -13.36 -3.65 -9.90
CA VAL A 231 -13.32 -5.09 -9.64
C VAL A 231 -14.53 -5.81 -10.22
N LEU A 232 -15.71 -5.23 -10.03
CA LEU A 232 -16.98 -5.85 -10.40
C LEU A 232 -17.29 -5.75 -11.89
N THR A 233 -16.65 -4.81 -12.62
CA THR A 233 -16.84 -4.71 -14.07
C THR A 233 -15.90 -5.73 -14.74
N PRO A 234 -16.44 -6.70 -15.52
CA PRO A 234 -15.61 -7.63 -16.26
C PRO A 234 -14.65 -6.88 -17.18
N PRO A 235 -13.44 -7.42 -17.46
CA PRO A 235 -12.55 -6.83 -18.44
C PRO A 235 -13.30 -6.78 -19.77
N ASN A 236 -13.55 -5.57 -20.31
CA ASN A 236 -14.14 -5.41 -21.63
C ASN A 236 -13.26 -6.15 -22.64
N GLY A 237 -13.73 -7.30 -23.12
CA GLY A 237 -13.26 -7.86 -24.37
C GLY A 237 -13.60 -6.85 -25.48
N ASN A 238 -12.58 -6.37 -26.17
CA ASN A 238 -12.66 -5.52 -27.36
C ASN A 238 -13.48 -4.21 -27.27
N GLY A 239 -12.78 -3.12 -27.28
CA GLY A 239 -13.34 -1.78 -27.40
C GLY A 239 -12.40 -0.78 -28.06
N HIS A 240 -11.69 -1.19 -29.15
CA HIS A 240 -11.26 -0.22 -30.14
C HIS A 240 -12.47 0.07 -31.04
N LYS A 241 -13.32 1.00 -30.61
CA LYS A 241 -14.10 1.81 -31.55
C LYS A 241 -13.66 3.25 -31.37
N ARG A 242 -12.79 3.69 -32.27
CA ARG A 242 -12.61 5.10 -32.60
C ARG A 242 -13.99 5.60 -33.02
N ALA A 243 -14.51 6.59 -32.32
CA ALA A 243 -15.54 7.45 -32.85
C ALA A 243 -14.86 8.42 -33.83
N ALA A 244 -15.41 8.44 -35.03
CA ALA A 244 -15.11 9.39 -36.08
C ALA A 244 -15.51 10.81 -35.66
#